data_3bb36060b933c56d0f0ed2ac33dc66ba
#
_entry.id   3bb36060b933c56d0f0ed2ac33dc66ba
#
_cell.length_a   1.000
_cell.length_b   1.000
_cell.length_c   1.000
_cell.angle_alpha   90.00
_cell.angle_beta   90.00
_cell.angle_gamma   90.00
#
_symmetry.space_group_name_H-M   'P 1'
#
loop_
_entity.id
_entity.type
_entity.pdbx_description
1 polymer ?
#
loop_
_entity_poly.entity_id
_entity_poly.type
_entity_poly.pdbx_seq_one_letter_code
_entity_poly.pdbx_strand_id
1 'polypeptide(L)'
;TTLAGAAWAETTITAVMHSGLRVLDPIITTAHITRNHAYMIYDVLVAVDADFAPQPQMADWTISDDDKVYTFTLRDGLMFHDGTPVTMADAEASLKRWAEKDSGGQIIMDRTESLTATDDKTLVWTLTEPFAPLLDTLGKQSALPPFIMTARVAATPTDTAITEHVGSGPFKFVEAEFQPGVSVTYVKNEDYVPRDEPANNMAGGKVVHVDKVVWSTMPDASTAINALLGDEIDYIESVQVDLLPLLEGDPDVINEKREPLGYQTIGRMNFKHAPFDNVKVRQAAMMALDQQAILSALVGNPDYYEICGAIFGCGTPLADATGSDSLTSGGNLEAAKALLAEAGYDGTPIVIMAPTDVVALAAQPVVASQALRNAGFTVDMQPMDWQTLVTRRASQNAPADGGWNMFFTNWLVPEISSPLVSPMLNGRGDSAWFGWPEDATIENLKAEFIAASSPADQLTVAKKIQAHNMEQVLYIPVGQYALPQARRSNIVDMLPSPVPVFWNVKKE
;
A
#
# COMPACT_ATOMS: atom_id res chain seq x y z
N THR A 1 16.29 -50.63 -22.31
CA THR A 1 16.40 -49.20 -22.71
C THR A 1 15.44 -48.41 -21.86
N THR A 2 15.93 -47.91 -20.72
CA THR A 2 15.26 -46.91 -19.88
C THR A 2 15.40 -45.59 -20.62
N LEU A 3 14.28 -45.06 -21.08
CA LEU A 3 14.17 -43.65 -21.49
C LEU A 3 14.37 -42.81 -20.22
N ALA A 4 15.54 -42.20 -20.07
CA ALA A 4 15.72 -41.11 -19.13
C ALA A 4 14.83 -39.93 -19.65
N GLY A 5 13.74 -39.66 -18.96
CA GLY A 5 12.98 -38.44 -19.21
C GLY A 5 13.94 -37.26 -19.02
N ALA A 6 14.02 -36.37 -20.00
CA ALA A 6 14.70 -35.10 -19.83
C ALA A 6 14.02 -34.39 -18.64
N ALA A 7 14.74 -34.29 -17.52
CA ALA A 7 14.33 -33.39 -16.46
C ALA A 7 14.42 -31.97 -17.06
N TRP A 8 13.29 -31.31 -17.26
CA TRP A 8 13.26 -29.89 -17.58
C TRP A 8 13.88 -29.15 -16.39
N ALA A 9 14.79 -28.23 -16.66
CA ALA A 9 15.34 -27.41 -15.61
C ALA A 9 14.21 -26.59 -14.98
N GLU A 10 14.17 -26.49 -13.65
CA GLU A 10 13.20 -25.69 -12.89
C GLU A 10 13.30 -24.23 -13.32
N THR A 11 12.20 -23.65 -13.78
CA THR A 11 12.16 -22.25 -14.21
C THR A 11 11.99 -21.34 -12.98
N THR A 12 13.07 -20.65 -12.62
CA THR A 12 13.08 -19.76 -11.45
C THR A 12 13.22 -18.30 -11.87
N ILE A 13 12.42 -17.41 -11.27
CA ILE A 13 12.62 -15.96 -11.29
C ILE A 13 13.20 -15.52 -9.96
N THR A 14 14.36 -14.85 -10.00
CA THR A 14 14.96 -14.21 -8.84
C THR A 14 14.72 -12.69 -8.90
N ALA A 15 14.01 -12.15 -7.91
CA ALA A 15 13.60 -10.76 -7.86
C ALA A 15 14.19 -10.03 -6.65
N VAL A 16 14.66 -8.81 -6.85
CA VAL A 16 15.01 -7.87 -5.77
C VAL A 16 13.84 -6.92 -5.59
N MET A 17 13.15 -7.07 -4.46
CA MET A 17 11.99 -6.26 -4.10
C MET A 17 12.45 -4.97 -3.38
N HIS A 18 11.55 -3.97 -3.31
CA HIS A 18 11.85 -2.66 -2.70
C HIS A 18 12.26 -2.73 -1.22
N SER A 19 11.93 -3.80 -0.52
CA SER A 19 12.36 -4.06 0.87
C SER A 19 12.33 -5.55 1.20
N GLY A 20 13.02 -5.95 2.27
CA GLY A 20 12.94 -7.32 2.80
C GLY A 20 11.60 -7.58 3.48
N LEU A 21 11.06 -8.80 3.32
CA LEU A 21 9.82 -9.25 3.96
C LEU A 21 10.09 -9.75 5.37
N ARG A 22 9.32 -9.28 6.38
CA ARG A 22 9.35 -9.80 7.76
C ARG A 22 7.95 -10.03 8.33
N VAL A 23 7.02 -9.12 8.05
CA VAL A 23 5.63 -9.24 8.49
C VAL A 23 4.83 -9.95 7.41
N LEU A 24 4.22 -11.09 7.75
CA LEU A 24 3.51 -11.94 6.81
C LEU A 24 1.98 -11.76 6.84
N ASP A 25 1.45 -11.16 7.91
CA ASP A 25 0.02 -10.89 8.04
C ASP A 25 -0.38 -9.60 7.31
N PRO A 26 -1.16 -9.68 6.22
CA PRO A 26 -1.50 -8.52 5.40
C PRO A 26 -2.57 -7.62 6.01
N ILE A 27 -3.15 -7.98 7.17
CA ILE A 27 -4.21 -7.18 7.82
C ILE A 27 -3.64 -6.26 8.89
N ILE A 28 -2.54 -6.65 9.56
CA ILE A 28 -1.96 -5.84 10.65
C ILE A 28 -1.02 -4.73 10.17
N THR A 29 -0.67 -4.71 8.90
CA THR A 29 0.24 -3.70 8.33
C THR A 29 -0.14 -3.33 6.90
N THR A 30 0.09 -2.07 6.55
CA THR A 30 -0.05 -1.54 5.18
C THR A 30 1.29 -1.52 4.41
N ALA A 31 2.30 -2.26 4.86
CA ALA A 31 3.58 -2.35 4.16
C ALA A 31 3.42 -3.03 2.80
N HIS A 32 3.85 -2.38 1.72
CA HIS A 32 3.68 -2.86 0.35
C HIS A 32 4.33 -4.23 0.13
N ILE A 33 5.47 -4.52 0.77
CA ILE A 33 6.10 -5.83 0.66
C ILE A 33 5.23 -6.96 1.23
N THR A 34 4.51 -6.70 2.33
CA THR A 34 3.56 -7.65 2.92
C THR A 34 2.33 -7.83 2.03
N ARG A 35 1.81 -6.74 1.43
CA ARG A 35 0.75 -6.81 0.43
C ARG A 35 1.19 -7.63 -0.80
N ASN A 36 2.39 -7.38 -1.32
CA ASN A 36 2.94 -8.11 -2.46
C ASN A 36 3.06 -9.63 -2.13
N HIS A 37 3.56 -9.96 -0.93
CA HIS A 37 3.57 -11.34 -0.42
C HIS A 37 2.17 -11.95 -0.40
N ALA A 38 1.19 -11.20 0.12
CA ALA A 38 -0.17 -11.69 0.22
C ALA A 38 -0.79 -11.99 -1.15
N TYR A 39 -0.53 -11.19 -2.18
CA TYR A 39 -0.96 -11.50 -3.55
C TYR A 39 -0.33 -12.74 -4.16
N MET A 40 0.85 -13.14 -3.70
CA MET A 40 1.44 -14.42 -4.14
C MET A 40 0.63 -15.61 -3.64
N ILE A 41 0.15 -15.56 -2.39
CA ILE A 41 -0.37 -16.75 -1.69
C ILE A 41 -1.87 -16.71 -1.39
N TYR A 42 -2.52 -15.55 -1.38
CA TYR A 42 -3.96 -15.40 -1.18
C TYR A 42 -4.66 -14.94 -2.45
N ASP A 43 -5.97 -15.04 -2.45
CA ASP A 43 -6.83 -14.47 -3.49
C ASP A 43 -7.93 -13.61 -2.86
N VAL A 44 -8.71 -12.90 -3.68
CA VAL A 44 -9.75 -11.95 -3.29
C VAL A 44 -11.08 -12.29 -3.98
N LEU A 45 -12.22 -11.89 -3.42
CA LEU A 45 -13.53 -12.11 -4.07
C LEU A 45 -13.69 -11.27 -5.33
N VAL A 46 -13.25 -10.01 -5.26
CA VAL A 46 -13.34 -8.99 -6.31
C VAL A 46 -11.93 -8.47 -6.58
N ALA A 47 -11.55 -8.31 -7.83
CA ALA A 47 -10.33 -7.65 -8.27
C ALA A 47 -10.67 -6.44 -9.15
N VAL A 48 -9.67 -5.71 -9.63
CA VAL A 48 -9.87 -4.62 -10.59
C VAL A 48 -9.08 -4.83 -11.87
N ASP A 49 -9.65 -4.39 -12.98
CA ASP A 49 -9.00 -4.35 -14.29
C ASP A 49 -8.11 -3.11 -14.46
N ALA A 50 -7.57 -2.89 -15.66
CA ALA A 50 -6.70 -1.76 -15.97
C ALA A 50 -7.40 -0.39 -15.90
N ASP A 51 -8.71 -0.37 -16.00
CA ASP A 51 -9.54 0.84 -15.84
C ASP A 51 -9.98 1.04 -14.39
N PHE A 52 -9.47 0.22 -13.46
CA PHE A 52 -9.83 0.15 -12.05
C PHE A 52 -11.31 -0.21 -11.82
N ALA A 53 -11.98 -0.81 -12.80
CA ALA A 53 -13.34 -1.30 -12.65
C ALA A 53 -13.36 -2.65 -11.92
N PRO A 54 -14.29 -2.84 -10.93
CA PRO A 54 -14.44 -4.10 -10.23
C PRO A 54 -14.77 -5.26 -11.18
N GLN A 55 -14.05 -6.36 -11.02
CA GLN A 55 -14.20 -7.59 -11.79
C GLN A 55 -14.31 -8.81 -10.86
N PRO A 56 -15.10 -9.82 -11.24
CA PRO A 56 -15.15 -11.08 -10.50
C PRO A 56 -13.76 -11.74 -10.43
N GLN A 57 -13.38 -12.26 -9.24
CA GLN A 57 -12.15 -13.03 -9.09
C GLN A 57 -12.44 -14.41 -8.46
N MET A 58 -12.59 -14.55 -7.16
CA MET A 58 -13.03 -15.81 -6.55
C MET A 58 -14.56 -15.99 -6.63
N ALA A 59 -15.31 -14.90 -6.72
CA ALA A 59 -16.77 -14.94 -6.76
C ALA A 59 -17.34 -14.05 -7.85
N ASP A 60 -18.46 -14.49 -8.41
CA ASP A 60 -19.40 -13.66 -9.15
C ASP A 60 -20.38 -13.03 -8.18
N TRP A 61 -21.11 -11.98 -8.61
CA TRP A 61 -22.10 -11.34 -7.75
C TRP A 61 -23.36 -10.89 -8.50
N THR A 62 -24.44 -10.74 -7.73
CA THR A 62 -25.66 -10.04 -8.14
C THR A 62 -26.01 -8.99 -7.11
N ILE A 63 -26.69 -7.92 -7.55
CA ILE A 63 -27.14 -6.81 -6.71
C ILE A 63 -28.65 -6.73 -6.82
N SER A 64 -29.35 -6.52 -5.69
CA SER A 64 -30.81 -6.32 -5.68
C SER A 64 -31.21 -4.99 -6.34
N ASP A 65 -32.49 -4.88 -6.77
CA ASP A 65 -33.00 -3.70 -7.45
C ASP A 65 -32.96 -2.40 -6.62
N ASP A 66 -32.81 -2.53 -5.29
CA ASP A 66 -32.70 -1.41 -4.35
C ASP A 66 -31.25 -1.12 -3.93
N ASP A 67 -30.27 -1.77 -4.59
CA ASP A 67 -28.83 -1.65 -4.36
C ASP A 67 -28.36 -1.92 -2.92
N LYS A 68 -29.14 -2.72 -2.15
CA LYS A 68 -28.83 -3.01 -0.75
C LYS A 68 -28.35 -4.42 -0.49
N VAL A 69 -28.68 -5.38 -1.36
CA VAL A 69 -28.31 -6.78 -1.15
C VAL A 69 -27.35 -7.22 -2.23
N TYR A 70 -26.15 -7.59 -1.81
CA TYR A 70 -25.11 -8.15 -2.66
C TYR A 70 -25.04 -9.65 -2.38
N THR A 71 -25.25 -10.47 -3.39
CA THR A 71 -25.11 -11.92 -3.29
C THR A 71 -23.88 -12.35 -4.06
N PHE A 72 -22.87 -12.86 -3.35
CA PHE A 72 -21.64 -13.39 -3.94
C PHE A 72 -21.73 -14.90 -4.03
N THR A 73 -21.31 -15.46 -5.18
CA THR A 73 -21.28 -16.90 -5.43
C THR A 73 -19.86 -17.34 -5.79
N LEU A 74 -19.25 -18.22 -4.99
CA LEU A 74 -17.93 -18.77 -5.28
C LEU A 74 -17.95 -19.61 -6.56
N ARG A 75 -16.95 -19.39 -7.42
CA ARG A 75 -16.71 -20.27 -8.57
C ARG A 75 -16.24 -21.64 -8.10
N ASP A 76 -16.34 -22.63 -8.98
CA ASP A 76 -15.97 -24.02 -8.68
C ASP A 76 -14.45 -24.23 -8.61
N GLY A 77 -14.05 -25.25 -7.85
CA GLY A 77 -12.69 -25.77 -7.83
C GLY A 77 -11.69 -25.00 -6.96
N LEU A 78 -12.14 -24.01 -6.18
CA LEU A 78 -11.26 -23.25 -5.29
C LEU A 78 -10.81 -24.09 -4.09
N MET A 79 -9.50 -24.20 -3.91
CA MET A 79 -8.87 -24.95 -2.83
C MET A 79 -7.83 -24.10 -2.12
N PHE A 80 -7.70 -24.27 -0.81
CA PHE A 80 -6.55 -23.78 -0.06
C PHE A 80 -5.31 -24.62 -0.34
N HIS A 81 -4.14 -24.07 -0.04
CA HIS A 81 -2.83 -24.74 -0.25
C HIS A 81 -2.66 -26.04 0.54
N ASP A 82 -3.44 -26.25 1.60
CA ASP A 82 -3.48 -27.47 2.41
C ASP A 82 -4.43 -28.54 1.85
N GLY A 83 -5.09 -28.26 0.72
CA GLY A 83 -6.03 -29.17 0.06
C GLY A 83 -7.45 -29.10 0.60
N THR A 84 -7.77 -28.20 1.52
CA THR A 84 -9.16 -27.99 1.96
C THR A 84 -9.91 -27.08 0.98
N PRO A 85 -11.22 -27.30 0.75
CA PRO A 85 -12.01 -26.42 -0.13
C PRO A 85 -12.19 -25.04 0.47
N VAL A 86 -12.19 -24.00 -0.38
CA VAL A 86 -12.59 -22.66 0.03
C VAL A 86 -14.10 -22.59 0.13
N THR A 87 -14.60 -21.98 1.20
CA THR A 87 -16.03 -21.78 1.44
C THR A 87 -16.36 -20.30 1.68
N MET A 88 -17.63 -19.95 1.59
CA MET A 88 -18.08 -18.57 1.93
C MET A 88 -18.03 -18.28 3.43
N ALA A 89 -17.93 -19.28 4.30
CA ALA A 89 -17.62 -19.07 5.72
C ALA A 89 -16.19 -18.51 5.91
N ASP A 90 -15.23 -18.90 5.06
CA ASP A 90 -13.88 -18.36 5.04
C ASP A 90 -13.89 -16.89 4.58
N ALA A 91 -14.68 -16.59 3.54
CA ALA A 91 -14.86 -15.23 3.06
C ALA A 91 -15.53 -14.32 4.10
N GLU A 92 -16.60 -14.78 4.75
CA GLU A 92 -17.28 -14.04 5.82
C GLU A 92 -16.32 -13.67 6.95
N ALA A 93 -15.56 -14.65 7.45
CA ALA A 93 -14.61 -14.44 8.53
C ALA A 93 -13.49 -13.46 8.12
N SER A 94 -12.95 -13.65 6.91
CA SER A 94 -11.88 -12.79 6.35
C SER A 94 -12.32 -11.36 6.18
N LEU A 95 -13.50 -11.13 5.61
CA LEU A 95 -14.07 -9.79 5.40
C LEU A 95 -14.35 -9.08 6.73
N LYS A 96 -14.83 -9.81 7.75
CA LYS A 96 -15.03 -9.23 9.09
C LYS A 96 -13.70 -8.81 9.72
N ARG A 97 -12.66 -9.67 9.66
CA ARG A 97 -11.34 -9.33 10.17
C ARG A 97 -10.72 -8.15 9.43
N TRP A 98 -10.80 -8.14 8.11
CA TRP A 98 -10.32 -7.04 7.26
C TRP A 98 -10.98 -5.71 7.62
N ALA A 99 -12.31 -5.70 7.76
CA ALA A 99 -13.06 -4.49 8.02
C ALA A 99 -12.78 -3.84 9.38
N GLU A 100 -12.21 -4.56 10.35
CA GLU A 100 -11.77 -3.95 11.60
C GLU A 100 -10.59 -2.98 11.42
N LYS A 101 -9.76 -3.18 10.39
CA LYS A 101 -8.54 -2.38 10.15
C LYS A 101 -8.64 -1.47 8.94
N ASP A 102 -9.36 -1.88 7.92
CA ASP A 102 -9.47 -1.13 6.68
C ASP A 102 -10.49 0.01 6.80
N SER A 103 -10.09 1.23 6.39
CA SER A 103 -10.98 2.40 6.49
C SER A 103 -12.22 2.31 5.60
N GLY A 104 -12.11 1.71 4.41
CA GLY A 104 -13.25 1.44 3.53
C GLY A 104 -14.13 0.32 4.10
N GLY A 105 -13.50 -0.73 4.64
CA GLY A 105 -14.18 -1.82 5.34
C GLY A 105 -15.00 -1.33 6.54
N GLN A 106 -14.45 -0.43 7.35
CA GLN A 106 -15.17 0.21 8.46
C GLN A 106 -16.40 0.99 7.98
N ILE A 107 -16.27 1.76 6.88
CA ILE A 107 -17.37 2.51 6.27
C ILE A 107 -18.49 1.57 5.79
N ILE A 108 -18.15 0.43 5.20
CA ILE A 108 -19.13 -0.57 4.74
C ILE A 108 -19.81 -1.23 5.94
N MET A 109 -19.05 -1.62 6.97
CA MET A 109 -19.59 -2.28 8.15
C MET A 109 -20.55 -1.38 8.94
N ASP A 110 -20.33 -0.07 9.00
CA ASP A 110 -21.28 0.90 9.59
C ASP A 110 -22.64 0.90 8.87
N ARG A 111 -22.68 0.47 7.61
CA ARG A 111 -23.87 0.37 6.75
C ARG A 111 -24.37 -1.06 6.61
N THR A 112 -23.73 -2.01 7.26
CA THR A 112 -24.08 -3.43 7.15
C THR A 112 -25.17 -3.78 8.13
N GLU A 113 -26.28 -4.32 7.61
CA GLU A 113 -27.31 -4.99 8.39
C GLU A 113 -26.88 -6.43 8.70
N SER A 114 -26.39 -7.14 7.69
CA SER A 114 -25.86 -8.50 7.86
C SER A 114 -24.83 -8.85 6.79
N LEU A 115 -23.87 -9.67 7.19
CA LEU A 115 -22.89 -10.32 6.31
C LEU A 115 -22.85 -11.79 6.72
N THR A 116 -23.36 -12.68 5.89
CA THR A 116 -23.62 -14.09 6.27
C THR A 116 -23.40 -15.03 5.11
N ALA A 117 -22.56 -16.06 5.33
CA ALA A 117 -22.51 -17.22 4.45
C ALA A 117 -23.77 -18.08 4.67
N THR A 118 -24.61 -18.18 3.64
CA THR A 118 -25.86 -18.95 3.71
C THR A 118 -25.64 -20.43 3.40
N ASP A 119 -24.59 -20.73 2.68
CA ASP A 119 -24.06 -22.08 2.39
C ASP A 119 -22.57 -21.98 2.00
N ASP A 120 -21.96 -23.10 1.63
CA ASP A 120 -20.51 -23.17 1.30
C ASP A 120 -20.13 -22.26 0.12
N LYS A 121 -21.06 -21.91 -0.77
CA LYS A 121 -20.80 -21.16 -1.99
C LYS A 121 -21.44 -19.76 -2.03
N THR A 122 -22.38 -19.47 -1.14
CA THR A 122 -23.19 -18.26 -1.19
C THR A 122 -22.95 -17.38 0.04
N LEU A 123 -22.55 -16.14 -0.19
CA LEU A 123 -22.45 -15.09 0.81
C LEU A 123 -23.42 -13.97 0.48
N VAL A 124 -24.26 -13.62 1.45
CA VAL A 124 -25.20 -12.50 1.33
C VAL A 124 -24.75 -11.36 2.21
N TRP A 125 -24.55 -10.19 1.60
CA TRP A 125 -24.23 -8.94 2.28
C TRP A 125 -25.40 -7.98 2.15
N THR A 126 -26.11 -7.72 3.24
CA THR A 126 -27.25 -6.80 3.30
C THR A 126 -26.81 -5.49 3.93
N LEU A 127 -27.14 -4.37 3.27
CA LEU A 127 -26.86 -3.02 3.73
C LEU A 127 -28.14 -2.36 4.24
N THR A 128 -28.00 -1.45 5.21
CA THR A 128 -29.09 -0.60 5.71
C THR A 128 -29.50 0.46 4.69
N GLU A 129 -28.57 0.90 3.85
CA GLU A 129 -28.75 1.89 2.78
C GLU A 129 -27.88 1.54 1.57
N PRO A 130 -28.19 1.96 0.34
CA PRO A 130 -27.37 1.74 -0.83
C PRO A 130 -25.96 2.29 -0.64
N PHE A 131 -24.94 1.53 -1.08
CA PHE A 131 -23.55 1.96 -1.05
C PHE A 131 -22.84 1.53 -2.34
N ALA A 132 -22.92 2.36 -3.38
CA ALA A 132 -22.33 2.07 -4.69
C ALA A 132 -20.83 1.72 -4.65
N PRO A 133 -19.97 2.33 -3.78
CA PRO A 133 -18.53 2.00 -3.74
C PRO A 133 -18.16 0.65 -3.10
N LEU A 134 -19.13 -0.24 -2.77
CA LEU A 134 -18.83 -1.51 -2.11
C LEU A 134 -17.89 -2.38 -2.93
N LEU A 135 -18.18 -2.58 -4.22
CA LEU A 135 -17.35 -3.41 -5.09
C LEU A 135 -15.98 -2.79 -5.37
N ASP A 136 -15.91 -1.47 -5.56
CA ASP A 136 -14.63 -0.74 -5.69
C ASP A 136 -13.77 -0.91 -4.43
N THR A 137 -14.40 -0.86 -3.26
CA THR A 137 -13.70 -1.04 -1.98
C THR A 137 -13.22 -2.48 -1.79
N LEU A 138 -13.98 -3.47 -2.24
CA LEU A 138 -13.57 -4.88 -2.22
C LEU A 138 -12.51 -5.20 -3.26
N GLY A 139 -12.53 -4.54 -4.42
CA GLY A 139 -11.58 -4.74 -5.51
C GLY A 139 -10.27 -3.97 -5.35
N LYS A 140 -10.15 -3.09 -4.36
CA LYS A 140 -8.95 -2.25 -4.20
C LYS A 140 -7.66 -3.07 -4.11
N GLN A 141 -6.61 -2.58 -4.77
CA GLN A 141 -5.31 -3.26 -4.85
C GLN A 141 -4.42 -3.04 -3.62
N SER A 142 -4.71 -2.03 -2.82
CA SER A 142 -4.00 -1.56 -1.63
C SER A 142 -4.93 -0.59 -0.84
N ALA A 143 -4.74 -0.17 0.40
CA ALA A 143 -3.67 -0.46 1.30
C ALA A 143 -3.78 -1.86 1.94
N LEU A 144 -4.96 -2.28 2.33
CA LEU A 144 -5.28 -3.60 2.88
C LEU A 144 -6.33 -4.24 1.96
N PRO A 145 -5.95 -4.99 0.92
CA PRO A 145 -6.90 -5.75 0.13
C PRO A 145 -7.60 -6.82 1.00
N PRO A 146 -8.88 -7.12 0.75
CA PRO A 146 -9.64 -8.10 1.52
C PRO A 146 -9.28 -9.54 1.11
N PHE A 147 -8.07 -9.97 1.44
CA PHE A 147 -7.59 -11.32 1.17
C PHE A 147 -8.40 -12.38 1.91
N ILE A 148 -8.74 -13.46 1.21
CA ILE A 148 -9.49 -14.58 1.78
C ILE A 148 -8.53 -15.59 2.41
N MET A 149 -8.71 -15.83 3.70
CA MET A 149 -7.98 -16.79 4.54
C MET A 149 -8.94 -17.87 4.99
N THR A 150 -8.43 -18.99 5.52
CA THR A 150 -9.30 -19.95 6.20
C THR A 150 -10.02 -19.27 7.38
N ALA A 151 -11.27 -19.62 7.64
CA ALA A 151 -12.05 -19.03 8.76
C ALA A 151 -11.32 -19.18 10.11
N ARG A 152 -10.58 -20.28 10.29
CA ARG A 152 -9.74 -20.53 11.46
C ARG A 152 -8.64 -19.47 11.64
N VAL A 153 -7.94 -19.14 10.56
CA VAL A 153 -6.89 -18.11 10.56
C VAL A 153 -7.51 -16.72 10.70
N ALA A 154 -8.58 -16.45 9.98
CA ALA A 154 -9.30 -15.18 10.04
C ALA A 154 -9.94 -14.89 11.42
N ALA A 155 -10.14 -15.91 12.27
CA ALA A 155 -10.57 -15.73 13.66
C ALA A 155 -9.48 -15.15 14.58
N THR A 156 -8.23 -15.01 14.12
CA THR A 156 -7.15 -14.38 14.88
C THR A 156 -7.48 -12.89 15.09
N PRO A 157 -7.43 -12.38 16.32
CA PRO A 157 -7.66 -10.95 16.60
C PRO A 157 -6.73 -10.05 15.78
N THR A 158 -7.21 -8.87 15.40
CA THR A 158 -6.47 -7.94 14.54
C THR A 158 -5.33 -7.19 15.22
N ASP A 159 -5.13 -7.37 16.52
CA ASP A 159 -3.95 -6.94 17.29
C ASP A 159 -2.86 -8.01 17.39
N THR A 160 -3.15 -9.21 16.88
CA THR A 160 -2.27 -10.38 16.91
C THR A 160 -1.99 -10.83 15.49
N ALA A 161 -0.70 -11.06 15.16
CA ALA A 161 -0.31 -11.58 13.85
C ALA A 161 -0.75 -13.04 13.68
N ILE A 162 -1.20 -13.40 12.47
CA ILE A 162 -1.44 -14.78 12.10
C ILE A 162 -0.14 -15.58 12.13
N THR A 163 -0.22 -16.88 12.45
CA THR A 163 0.92 -17.80 12.50
C THR A 163 0.85 -18.89 11.45
N GLU A 164 -0.22 -18.95 10.68
CA GLU A 164 -0.41 -19.88 9.57
C GLU A 164 -0.62 -19.09 8.28
N HIS A 165 0.12 -19.43 7.25
CA HIS A 165 0.16 -18.71 5.97
C HIS A 165 -0.38 -19.58 4.83
N VAL A 166 -1.55 -20.20 5.08
CA VAL A 166 -2.28 -21.04 4.12
C VAL A 166 -3.23 -20.16 3.32
N GLY A 167 -2.92 -19.95 2.04
CA GLY A 167 -3.74 -19.20 1.11
C GLY A 167 -4.39 -20.09 0.06
N SER A 168 -5.07 -19.48 -0.91
CA SER A 168 -5.69 -20.12 -2.08
C SER A 168 -5.19 -19.53 -3.40
N GLY A 169 -4.11 -18.75 -3.34
CA GLY A 169 -3.54 -18.02 -4.47
C GLY A 169 -2.69 -18.88 -5.42
N PRO A 170 -2.16 -18.24 -6.48
CA PRO A 170 -1.46 -18.93 -7.57
C PRO A 170 -0.09 -19.50 -7.18
N PHE A 171 0.50 -19.05 -6.07
CA PHE A 171 1.76 -19.56 -5.54
C PHE A 171 1.60 -20.05 -4.11
N LYS A 172 2.44 -21.01 -3.71
CA LYS A 172 2.56 -21.52 -2.33
C LYS A 172 3.83 -20.95 -1.70
N PHE A 173 3.73 -20.44 -0.47
CA PHE A 173 4.86 -19.97 0.33
C PHE A 173 5.66 -21.14 0.88
N VAL A 174 6.99 -21.13 0.72
CA VAL A 174 7.89 -22.16 1.23
C VAL A 174 8.46 -21.70 2.57
N GLU A 175 7.71 -21.96 3.64
CA GLU A 175 8.05 -21.48 4.99
C GLU A 175 9.43 -21.97 5.46
N ALA A 176 9.81 -23.22 5.11
CA ALA A 176 11.11 -23.79 5.47
C ALA A 176 12.33 -23.07 4.86
N GLU A 177 12.12 -22.31 3.77
CA GLU A 177 13.17 -21.52 3.10
C GLU A 177 13.10 -20.03 3.47
N PHE A 178 12.12 -19.63 4.29
CA PHE A 178 11.95 -18.23 4.65
C PHE A 178 13.03 -17.75 5.60
N GLN A 179 13.73 -16.69 5.20
CA GLN A 179 14.70 -15.98 6.03
C GLN A 179 14.21 -14.52 6.18
N PRO A 180 13.61 -14.15 7.32
CA PRO A 180 12.99 -12.83 7.51
C PRO A 180 13.92 -11.68 7.17
N GLY A 181 13.50 -10.83 6.23
CA GLY A 181 14.27 -9.68 5.76
C GLY A 181 15.41 -10.01 4.80
N VAL A 182 15.64 -11.27 4.46
CA VAL A 182 16.74 -11.73 3.59
C VAL A 182 16.20 -12.37 2.32
N SER A 183 15.38 -13.42 2.45
CA SER A 183 14.84 -14.10 1.28
C SER A 183 13.50 -14.77 1.56
N VAL A 184 12.69 -14.91 0.53
CA VAL A 184 11.44 -15.67 0.56
C VAL A 184 11.25 -16.42 -0.75
N THR A 185 10.82 -17.67 -0.65
CA THR A 185 10.60 -18.56 -1.79
C THR A 185 9.12 -18.85 -1.95
N TYR A 186 8.67 -18.82 -3.19
CA TYR A 186 7.35 -19.21 -3.63
C TYR A 186 7.47 -20.26 -4.72
N VAL A 187 6.63 -21.31 -4.66
CA VAL A 187 6.51 -22.31 -5.71
C VAL A 187 5.13 -22.24 -6.32
N LYS A 188 5.02 -22.60 -7.59
CA LYS A 188 3.75 -22.67 -8.30
C LYS A 188 2.74 -23.53 -7.52
N ASN A 189 1.51 -23.05 -7.42
CA ASN A 189 0.39 -23.86 -6.94
C ASN A 189 -0.22 -24.62 -8.13
N GLU A 190 0.10 -25.89 -8.24
CA GLU A 190 -0.38 -26.75 -9.35
C GLU A 190 -1.90 -27.01 -9.27
N ASP A 191 -2.50 -26.83 -8.08
CA ASP A 191 -3.93 -27.02 -7.86
C ASP A 191 -4.74 -25.71 -8.06
N TYR A 192 -4.07 -24.58 -8.39
CA TYR A 192 -4.74 -23.31 -8.62
C TYR A 192 -5.56 -23.36 -9.92
N VAL A 193 -6.83 -23.01 -9.83
CA VAL A 193 -7.73 -22.93 -10.98
C VAL A 193 -7.86 -21.45 -11.39
N PRO A 194 -7.16 -20.99 -12.44
CA PRO A 194 -7.31 -19.62 -12.94
C PRO A 194 -8.71 -19.38 -13.51
N ARG A 195 -9.13 -18.13 -13.64
CA ARG A 195 -10.31 -17.77 -14.43
C ARG A 195 -10.02 -17.95 -15.93
N ASP A 196 -11.07 -18.15 -16.71
CA ASP A 196 -10.97 -18.30 -18.17
C ASP A 196 -10.77 -16.96 -18.90
N GLU A 197 -11.18 -15.85 -18.26
CA GLU A 197 -11.02 -14.50 -18.82
C GLU A 197 -9.53 -14.13 -18.90
N PRO A 198 -9.10 -13.43 -19.94
CA PRO A 198 -7.72 -12.95 -20.05
C PRO A 198 -7.31 -12.13 -18.83
N ALA A 199 -6.06 -12.28 -18.39
CA ALA A 199 -5.51 -11.45 -17.34
C ALA A 199 -5.56 -9.96 -17.75
N ASN A 200 -6.02 -9.12 -16.82
CA ASN A 200 -6.12 -7.69 -16.99
C ASN A 200 -5.87 -7.00 -15.65
N ASN A 201 -4.69 -6.39 -15.48
CA ASN A 201 -4.23 -5.84 -14.21
C ASN A 201 -4.28 -6.91 -13.09
N MET A 202 -5.12 -6.76 -12.07
CA MET A 202 -5.26 -7.72 -10.96
C MET A 202 -6.37 -8.75 -11.20
N ALA A 203 -7.19 -8.57 -12.21
CA ALA A 203 -8.34 -9.40 -12.55
C ALA A 203 -8.04 -10.44 -13.65
N GLY A 204 -8.96 -11.40 -13.82
CA GLY A 204 -8.89 -12.42 -14.85
C GLY A 204 -8.01 -13.61 -14.48
N GLY A 205 -7.55 -14.34 -15.50
CA GLY A 205 -6.80 -15.59 -15.31
C GLY A 205 -5.39 -15.35 -14.78
N LYS A 206 -5.11 -15.80 -13.57
CA LYS A 206 -3.78 -15.78 -12.94
C LYS A 206 -3.02 -17.08 -13.31
N VAL A 207 -2.48 -17.14 -14.51
CA VAL A 207 -1.78 -18.34 -15.02
C VAL A 207 -0.30 -18.28 -14.63
N VAL A 208 0.20 -19.31 -13.94
CA VAL A 208 1.61 -19.38 -13.53
C VAL A 208 2.41 -20.20 -14.55
N HIS A 209 3.42 -19.60 -15.16
CA HIS A 209 4.29 -20.23 -16.16
C HIS A 209 5.67 -20.59 -15.63
N VAL A 210 6.04 -20.15 -14.44
CA VAL A 210 7.34 -20.43 -13.79
C VAL A 210 7.13 -21.34 -12.59
N ASP A 211 8.12 -22.20 -12.31
CA ASP A 211 8.01 -23.18 -11.22
C ASP A 211 8.24 -22.52 -9.85
N LYS A 212 9.10 -21.46 -9.83
CA LYS A 212 9.59 -20.85 -8.61
C LYS A 212 9.81 -19.33 -8.76
N VAL A 213 9.53 -18.60 -7.70
CA VAL A 213 9.90 -17.19 -7.54
C VAL A 213 10.65 -17.03 -6.23
N VAL A 214 11.82 -16.43 -6.27
CA VAL A 214 12.64 -16.13 -5.10
C VAL A 214 12.79 -14.62 -4.97
N TRP A 215 12.36 -14.06 -3.85
CA TRP A 215 12.68 -12.68 -3.52
C TRP A 215 13.93 -12.62 -2.68
N SER A 216 14.92 -11.89 -3.13
CA SER A 216 16.18 -11.64 -2.45
C SER A 216 16.28 -10.19 -2.01
N THR A 217 16.83 -9.95 -0.83
CA THR A 217 17.10 -8.60 -0.36
C THR A 217 18.55 -8.25 -0.70
N MET A 218 18.75 -7.20 -1.50
CA MET A 218 20.06 -6.62 -1.83
C MET A 218 20.04 -5.15 -1.42
N PRO A 219 20.58 -4.80 -0.23
CA PRO A 219 20.49 -3.41 0.29
C PRO A 219 21.30 -2.41 -0.54
N ASP A 220 22.38 -2.84 -1.19
CA ASP A 220 23.19 -2.00 -2.06
C ASP A 220 22.64 -2.04 -3.49
N ALA A 221 22.17 -0.89 -3.97
CA ALA A 221 21.55 -0.77 -5.27
C ALA A 221 22.51 -1.05 -6.44
N SER A 222 23.80 -0.69 -6.30
CA SER A 222 24.81 -0.98 -7.33
C SER A 222 25.08 -2.47 -7.43
N THR A 223 25.06 -3.19 -6.30
CA THR A 223 25.16 -4.65 -6.28
C THR A 223 23.97 -5.29 -7.00
N ALA A 224 22.75 -4.82 -6.75
CA ALA A 224 21.56 -5.32 -7.44
C ALA A 224 21.61 -5.06 -8.96
N ILE A 225 22.04 -3.87 -9.39
CA ILE A 225 22.26 -3.54 -10.81
C ILE A 225 23.28 -4.48 -11.45
N ASN A 226 24.44 -4.69 -10.81
CA ASN A 226 25.47 -5.58 -11.33
C ASN A 226 25.00 -7.03 -11.40
N ALA A 227 24.20 -7.49 -10.44
CA ALA A 227 23.60 -8.83 -10.45
C ALA A 227 22.60 -8.98 -11.60
N LEU A 228 21.79 -7.94 -11.91
CA LEU A 228 20.89 -7.93 -13.06
C LEU A 228 21.66 -7.99 -14.40
N LEU A 229 22.70 -7.17 -14.54
CA LEU A 229 23.57 -7.16 -15.73
C LEU A 229 24.36 -8.47 -15.89
N GLY A 230 24.70 -9.11 -14.77
CA GLY A 230 25.43 -10.39 -14.71
C GLY A 230 24.53 -11.63 -14.84
N ASP A 231 23.21 -11.47 -15.08
CA ASP A 231 22.25 -12.58 -15.18
C ASP A 231 22.13 -13.43 -13.90
N GLU A 232 22.46 -12.83 -12.74
CA GLU A 232 22.33 -13.47 -11.42
C GLU A 232 20.92 -13.28 -10.84
N ILE A 233 20.21 -12.21 -11.25
CA ILE A 233 18.81 -11.92 -10.92
C ILE A 233 18.05 -11.51 -12.16
N ASP A 234 16.72 -11.60 -12.10
CA ASP A 234 15.83 -11.37 -13.23
C ASP A 234 15.08 -10.04 -13.17
N TYR A 235 14.87 -9.50 -11.96
CA TYR A 235 13.99 -8.36 -11.73
C TYR A 235 14.43 -7.52 -10.54
N ILE A 236 14.32 -6.19 -10.70
CA ILE A 236 14.47 -5.17 -9.64
C ILE A 236 13.20 -4.33 -9.62
N GLU A 237 12.48 -4.31 -8.49
CA GLU A 237 11.21 -3.58 -8.34
C GLU A 237 11.36 -2.06 -8.39
N SER A 238 12.46 -1.53 -7.85
CA SER A 238 12.71 -0.09 -7.77
C SER A 238 14.18 0.23 -8.01
N VAL A 239 14.47 0.86 -9.14
CA VAL A 239 15.81 1.29 -9.52
C VAL A 239 16.04 2.73 -9.08
N GLN A 240 17.18 3.01 -8.46
CA GLN A 240 17.61 4.39 -8.21
C GLN A 240 17.86 5.11 -9.52
N VAL A 241 17.29 6.31 -9.66
CA VAL A 241 17.36 7.09 -10.90
C VAL A 241 18.81 7.41 -11.30
N ASP A 242 19.68 7.66 -10.33
CA ASP A 242 21.11 7.94 -10.56
C ASP A 242 21.88 6.74 -11.15
N LEU A 243 21.34 5.52 -11.01
CA LEU A 243 21.95 4.30 -11.53
C LEU A 243 21.36 3.85 -12.88
N LEU A 244 20.30 4.50 -13.37
CA LEU A 244 19.71 4.19 -14.68
C LEU A 244 20.71 4.23 -15.83
N PRO A 245 21.69 5.17 -15.88
CA PRO A 245 22.70 5.18 -16.94
C PRO A 245 23.51 3.89 -17.05
N LEU A 246 23.61 3.07 -15.98
CA LEU A 246 24.28 1.78 -16.00
C LEU A 246 23.48 0.71 -16.78
N LEU A 247 22.17 0.88 -16.89
CA LEU A 247 21.24 -0.03 -17.60
C LEU A 247 20.97 0.44 -19.04
N GLU A 248 21.28 1.71 -19.35
CA GLU A 248 21.00 2.29 -20.66
C GLU A 248 21.89 1.65 -21.74
N GLY A 249 21.25 1.21 -22.81
CA GLY A 249 21.95 0.62 -23.95
C GLY A 249 22.26 -0.87 -23.82
N ASP A 250 21.97 -1.52 -22.70
CA ASP A 250 22.02 -2.98 -22.58
C ASP A 250 20.78 -3.60 -23.23
N PRO A 251 20.92 -4.39 -24.34
CA PRO A 251 19.78 -4.95 -25.06
C PRO A 251 19.07 -6.06 -24.26
N ASP A 252 19.74 -6.61 -23.24
CA ASP A 252 19.21 -7.68 -22.42
C ASP A 252 18.48 -7.18 -21.17
N VAL A 253 18.32 -5.85 -21.03
CA VAL A 253 17.61 -5.23 -19.90
C VAL A 253 16.52 -4.30 -20.41
N ILE A 254 15.34 -4.44 -19.82
CA ILE A 254 14.20 -3.53 -20.02
C ILE A 254 14.01 -2.75 -18.72
N ASN A 255 13.95 -1.43 -18.85
CA ASN A 255 13.70 -0.53 -17.75
C ASN A 255 12.47 0.35 -18.07
N GLU A 256 11.50 0.41 -17.16
CA GLU A 256 10.20 1.04 -17.43
C GLU A 256 9.53 1.52 -16.14
N LYS A 257 8.68 2.55 -16.22
CA LYS A 257 7.82 2.97 -15.10
C LYS A 257 6.63 2.01 -15.02
N ARG A 258 6.46 1.31 -13.89
CA ARG A 258 5.32 0.40 -13.67
C ARG A 258 4.00 1.16 -13.46
N GLU A 259 4.02 2.24 -12.69
CA GLU A 259 2.87 3.09 -12.39
C GLU A 259 3.16 4.53 -12.87
N PRO A 260 2.44 5.01 -13.90
CA PRO A 260 2.68 6.34 -14.47
C PRO A 260 2.49 7.50 -13.50
N LEU A 261 1.49 7.42 -12.60
CA LEU A 261 1.26 8.43 -11.56
C LEU A 261 2.26 8.32 -10.40
N GLY A 262 2.93 7.17 -10.27
CA GLY A 262 3.96 6.94 -9.27
C GLY A 262 3.43 6.93 -7.84
N TYR A 263 4.26 7.45 -6.94
CA TYR A 263 4.04 7.48 -5.50
C TYR A 263 3.90 8.92 -5.00
N GLN A 264 2.99 9.15 -4.06
CA GLN A 264 3.05 10.31 -3.19
C GLN A 264 3.84 9.96 -1.94
N THR A 265 4.88 10.75 -1.62
CA THR A 265 5.52 10.65 -0.31
C THR A 265 4.79 11.54 0.69
N ILE A 266 4.66 11.07 1.91
CA ILE A 266 3.92 11.76 2.98
C ILE A 266 4.70 11.80 4.29
N GLY A 267 4.49 12.85 5.07
CA GLY A 267 4.85 12.94 6.48
C GLY A 267 3.64 12.62 7.37
N ARG A 268 3.76 11.63 8.23
CA ARG A 268 2.71 11.22 9.18
C ARG A 268 3.10 11.55 10.60
N MET A 269 2.23 12.25 11.32
CA MET A 269 2.41 12.65 12.71
C MET A 269 1.57 11.78 13.66
N ASN A 270 2.02 11.67 14.91
CA ASN A 270 1.30 11.00 15.99
C ASN A 270 0.50 12.03 16.77
N PHE A 271 -0.83 11.95 16.68
CA PHE A 271 -1.75 12.89 17.31
C PHE A 271 -1.98 12.64 18.78
N LYS A 272 -1.57 11.48 19.31
CA LYS A 272 -1.79 11.09 20.71
C LYS A 272 -0.82 11.75 21.68
N HIS A 273 0.30 12.25 21.18
CA HIS A 273 1.40 12.72 22.02
C HIS A 273 1.89 14.12 21.61
N ALA A 274 2.25 14.92 22.63
CA ALA A 274 2.94 16.18 22.40
C ALA A 274 4.24 15.97 21.57
N PRO A 275 4.58 16.93 20.71
CA PRO A 275 3.90 18.21 20.54
C PRO A 275 2.84 18.20 19.39
N PHE A 276 2.63 17.05 18.71
CA PHE A 276 1.74 16.97 17.53
C PHE A 276 0.25 16.76 17.88
N ASP A 277 -0.12 16.67 19.15
CA ASP A 277 -1.49 16.86 19.63
C ASP A 277 -2.01 18.29 19.39
N ASN A 278 -1.10 19.28 19.28
CA ASN A 278 -1.42 20.67 18.97
C ASN A 278 -1.40 20.94 17.46
N VAL A 279 -2.54 21.41 16.92
CA VAL A 279 -2.70 21.73 15.49
C VAL A 279 -1.72 22.78 14.99
N LYS A 280 -1.43 23.84 15.77
CA LYS A 280 -0.49 24.88 15.36
C LYS A 280 0.94 24.35 15.22
N VAL A 281 1.33 23.41 16.05
CA VAL A 281 2.62 22.71 15.93
C VAL A 281 2.67 21.87 14.67
N ARG A 282 1.57 21.17 14.31
CA ARG A 282 1.48 20.43 13.05
C ARG A 282 1.54 21.35 11.83
N GLN A 283 0.84 22.50 11.88
CA GLN A 283 0.90 23.54 10.85
C GLN A 283 2.31 24.12 10.71
N ALA A 284 2.99 24.39 11.81
CA ALA A 284 4.38 24.85 11.81
C ALA A 284 5.31 23.82 11.15
N ALA A 285 5.13 22.54 11.47
CA ALA A 285 5.90 21.45 10.85
C ALA A 285 5.65 21.40 9.33
N MET A 286 4.39 21.48 8.89
CA MET A 286 4.05 21.52 7.47
C MET A 286 4.68 22.73 6.76
N MET A 287 4.58 23.93 7.34
CA MET A 287 5.15 25.15 6.75
C MET A 287 6.67 25.14 6.68
N ALA A 288 7.35 24.36 7.53
CA ALA A 288 8.81 24.24 7.50
C ALA A 288 9.33 23.39 6.35
N LEU A 289 8.49 22.51 5.78
CA LEU A 289 8.91 21.57 4.76
C LEU A 289 8.85 22.19 3.35
N ASP A 290 9.75 21.73 2.50
CA ASP A 290 9.89 22.09 1.09
C ASP A 290 9.88 20.79 0.26
N GLN A 291 8.87 20.63 -0.59
CA GLN A 291 8.75 19.47 -1.48
C GLN A 291 9.93 19.38 -2.45
N GLN A 292 10.38 20.51 -3.02
CA GLN A 292 11.49 20.52 -3.97
C GLN A 292 12.78 20.00 -3.33
N ALA A 293 13.09 20.42 -2.10
CA ALA A 293 14.27 19.94 -1.38
C ALA A 293 14.20 18.45 -1.07
N ILE A 294 13.04 17.98 -0.63
CA ILE A 294 12.82 16.55 -0.31
C ILE A 294 12.90 15.68 -1.56
N LEU A 295 12.19 16.06 -2.64
CA LEU A 295 12.16 15.29 -3.89
C LEU A 295 13.50 15.28 -4.62
N SER A 296 14.22 16.42 -4.62
CA SER A 296 15.57 16.48 -5.18
C SER A 296 16.56 15.58 -4.45
N ALA A 297 16.44 15.48 -3.11
CA ALA A 297 17.27 14.57 -2.33
C ALA A 297 16.89 13.10 -2.49
N LEU A 298 15.58 12.84 -2.76
CA LEU A 298 15.05 11.49 -2.92
C LEU A 298 15.35 10.90 -4.29
N VAL A 299 15.16 11.69 -5.36
CA VAL A 299 15.13 11.22 -6.75
C VAL A 299 16.28 11.80 -7.58
N GLY A 300 16.70 13.03 -7.30
CA GLY A 300 17.77 13.74 -8.03
C GLY A 300 17.30 14.30 -9.38
N ASN A 301 16.80 13.48 -10.27
CA ASN A 301 16.39 13.87 -11.62
C ASN A 301 14.93 14.36 -11.65
N PRO A 302 14.67 15.62 -12.08
CA PRO A 302 13.33 16.21 -12.12
C PRO A 302 12.34 15.51 -13.08
N ASP A 303 12.81 14.71 -14.03
CA ASP A 303 11.93 13.94 -14.92
C ASP A 303 11.19 12.79 -14.22
N TYR A 304 11.60 12.50 -12.97
CA TYR A 304 11.05 11.41 -12.17
C TYR A 304 10.29 11.87 -10.91
N TYR A 305 10.10 13.17 -10.73
CA TYR A 305 9.27 13.69 -9.63
C TYR A 305 8.46 14.91 -10.04
N GLU A 306 7.41 15.20 -9.28
CA GLU A 306 6.51 16.32 -9.47
C GLU A 306 6.19 17.00 -8.13
N ILE A 307 6.25 18.35 -8.12
CA ILE A 307 5.74 19.14 -7.00
C ILE A 307 4.22 19.03 -6.99
N CYS A 308 3.68 18.42 -5.96
CA CYS A 308 2.26 18.09 -5.88
C CYS A 308 1.69 18.31 -4.48
N GLY A 309 0.84 19.33 -4.33
CA GLY A 309 0.16 19.65 -3.07
C GLY A 309 -1.19 18.96 -2.89
N ALA A 310 -1.65 18.21 -3.90
CA ALA A 310 -2.94 17.52 -3.86
C ALA A 310 -2.88 16.25 -3.02
N ILE A 311 -3.74 16.14 -1.99
CA ILE A 311 -3.80 14.95 -1.12
C ILE A 311 -4.31 13.70 -1.84
N PHE A 312 -5.04 13.85 -2.93
CA PHE A 312 -5.49 12.74 -3.76
C PHE A 312 -4.54 12.42 -4.92
N GLY A 313 -3.38 13.08 -4.95
CA GLY A 313 -2.36 12.95 -6.01
C GLY A 313 -2.67 13.80 -7.24
N CYS A 314 -1.62 14.38 -7.81
CA CYS A 314 -1.69 15.07 -9.09
C CYS A 314 -1.98 14.09 -10.23
N GLY A 315 -2.70 14.53 -11.25
CA GLY A 315 -3.14 13.68 -12.37
C GLY A 315 -4.39 12.85 -12.09
N THR A 316 -4.97 12.90 -10.87
CA THR A 316 -6.24 12.22 -10.54
C THR A 316 -7.45 13.14 -10.73
N PRO A 317 -8.67 12.58 -10.91
CA PRO A 317 -9.88 13.38 -11.05
C PRO A 317 -10.24 14.26 -9.84
N LEU A 318 -9.77 13.90 -8.63
CA LEU A 318 -10.03 14.64 -7.40
C LEU A 318 -8.88 15.56 -6.98
N ALA A 319 -7.86 15.72 -7.82
CA ALA A 319 -6.70 16.56 -7.53
C ALA A 319 -7.11 18.02 -7.26
N ASP A 320 -6.69 18.54 -6.11
CA ASP A 320 -6.82 19.94 -5.73
C ASP A 320 -5.64 20.31 -4.82
N ALA A 321 -5.02 21.46 -5.05
CA ALA A 321 -3.84 21.89 -4.30
C ALA A 321 -4.12 23.04 -3.32
N THR A 322 -5.38 23.36 -3.04
CA THR A 322 -5.76 24.44 -2.13
C THR A 322 -5.07 24.28 -0.77
N GLY A 323 -4.43 25.34 -0.30
CA GLY A 323 -3.77 25.42 1.00
C GLY A 323 -2.36 24.79 1.06
N SER A 324 -1.81 24.32 -0.06
CA SER A 324 -0.47 23.68 -0.10
C SER A 324 0.67 24.65 -0.47
N ASP A 325 0.41 25.94 -0.64
CA ASP A 325 1.37 26.93 -1.16
C ASP A 325 2.72 26.91 -0.44
N SER A 326 2.74 26.79 0.88
CA SER A 326 3.99 26.73 1.64
C SER A 326 4.86 25.54 1.26
N LEU A 327 4.24 24.35 1.08
CA LEU A 327 4.94 23.12 0.72
C LEU A 327 5.50 23.14 -0.71
N THR A 328 4.77 23.79 -1.63
CA THR A 328 5.07 23.78 -3.07
C THR A 328 5.94 24.95 -3.52
N SER A 329 6.16 25.94 -2.64
CA SER A 329 6.90 27.19 -2.94
C SER A 329 8.20 27.35 -2.14
N GLY A 330 8.77 26.26 -1.61
CA GLY A 330 10.06 26.30 -0.91
C GLY A 330 9.97 26.40 0.62
N GLY A 331 8.80 26.13 1.19
CA GLY A 331 8.54 26.28 2.63
C GLY A 331 8.28 27.74 3.05
N ASN A 332 7.85 27.91 4.29
CA ASN A 332 7.70 29.24 4.91
C ASN A 332 8.25 29.23 6.34
N LEU A 333 9.56 29.33 6.45
CA LEU A 333 10.28 29.21 7.71
C LEU A 333 9.87 30.24 8.76
N GLU A 334 9.61 31.50 8.33
CA GLU A 334 9.22 32.56 9.25
C GLU A 334 7.80 32.35 9.79
N ALA A 335 6.87 31.90 8.97
CA ALA A 335 5.54 31.52 9.43
C ALA A 335 5.58 30.30 10.35
N ALA A 336 6.44 29.30 10.05
CA ALA A 336 6.65 28.13 10.90
C ALA A 336 7.13 28.53 12.30
N LYS A 337 8.13 29.42 12.41
CA LYS A 337 8.64 29.95 13.69
C LYS A 337 7.57 30.73 14.46
N ALA A 338 6.80 31.56 13.76
CA ALA A 338 5.73 32.34 14.37
C ALA A 338 4.63 31.42 14.97
N LEU A 339 4.22 30.39 14.23
CA LEU A 339 3.25 29.40 14.72
C LEU A 339 3.77 28.58 15.91
N LEU A 340 5.05 28.20 15.92
CA LEU A 340 5.66 27.53 17.06
C LEU A 340 5.64 28.40 18.33
N ALA A 341 5.97 29.69 18.18
CA ALA A 341 5.92 30.63 19.28
C ALA A 341 4.48 30.84 19.78
N GLU A 342 3.51 30.97 18.87
CA GLU A 342 2.09 31.11 19.20
C GLU A 342 1.54 29.85 19.87
N ALA A 343 1.99 28.68 19.44
CA ALA A 343 1.62 27.38 20.03
C ALA A 343 2.19 27.20 21.45
N GLY A 344 3.15 28.02 21.86
CA GLY A 344 3.86 27.86 23.14
C GLY A 344 4.75 26.62 23.16
N TYR A 345 5.34 26.24 22.04
CA TYR A 345 6.21 25.07 21.95
C TYR A 345 7.40 25.22 22.90
N ASP A 346 7.56 24.27 23.81
CA ASP A 346 8.48 24.31 24.94
C ASP A 346 9.85 23.67 24.66
N GLY A 347 10.08 23.19 23.41
CA GLY A 347 11.28 22.47 23.02
C GLY A 347 11.22 20.96 23.24
N THR A 348 10.05 20.41 23.56
CA THR A 348 9.83 18.94 23.63
C THR A 348 10.36 18.27 22.36
N PRO A 349 11.31 17.32 22.47
CA PRO A 349 11.89 16.66 21.30
C PRO A 349 10.85 15.90 20.48
N ILE A 350 10.90 16.05 19.14
CA ILE A 350 10.13 15.22 18.23
C ILE A 350 10.98 14.05 17.75
N VAL A 351 10.52 12.83 18.06
CA VAL A 351 11.13 11.58 17.60
C VAL A 351 10.70 11.31 16.16
N ILE A 352 11.66 11.40 15.22
CA ILE A 352 11.45 11.09 13.80
C ILE A 352 12.10 9.73 13.49
N MET A 353 11.30 8.75 13.10
CA MET A 353 11.81 7.45 12.66
C MET A 353 12.35 7.57 11.24
N ALA A 354 13.61 7.15 11.03
CA ALA A 354 14.35 7.32 9.78
C ALA A 354 14.81 5.96 9.24
N PRO A 355 14.14 5.39 8.20
CA PRO A 355 14.58 4.15 7.59
C PRO A 355 15.88 4.35 6.83
N THR A 356 16.79 3.35 6.87
CA THR A 356 18.14 3.44 6.28
C THR A 356 18.36 2.47 5.11
N ASP A 357 17.46 1.52 4.92
CA ASP A 357 17.60 0.37 4.00
C ASP A 357 16.59 0.38 2.84
N VAL A 358 15.67 1.38 2.79
CA VAL A 358 14.74 1.56 1.68
C VAL A 358 15.06 2.88 0.97
N VAL A 359 15.59 2.78 -0.23
CA VAL A 359 16.04 3.91 -1.06
C VAL A 359 14.98 5.01 -1.15
N ALA A 360 13.74 4.61 -1.44
CA ALA A 360 12.61 5.52 -1.60
C ALA A 360 12.12 6.18 -0.30
N LEU A 361 12.76 5.93 0.85
CA LEU A 361 12.36 6.44 2.17
C LEU A 361 13.51 7.05 2.98
N ALA A 362 14.76 6.89 2.56
CA ALA A 362 15.91 7.28 3.38
C ALA A 362 16.15 8.80 3.41
N ALA A 363 15.85 9.50 2.33
CA ALA A 363 16.17 10.93 2.19
C ALA A 363 15.19 11.85 2.92
N GLN A 364 13.88 11.53 2.93
CA GLN A 364 12.83 12.41 3.46
C GLN A 364 13.06 12.80 4.93
N PRO A 365 13.28 11.83 5.87
CA PRO A 365 13.45 12.20 7.27
C PRO A 365 14.71 13.03 7.52
N VAL A 366 15.76 12.87 6.72
CA VAL A 366 17.00 13.64 6.84
C VAL A 366 16.77 15.10 6.47
N VAL A 367 16.20 15.35 5.28
CA VAL A 367 15.89 16.72 4.80
C VAL A 367 14.86 17.38 5.70
N ALA A 368 13.79 16.68 6.03
CA ALA A 368 12.74 17.18 6.91
C ALA A 368 13.28 17.51 8.31
N SER A 369 14.12 16.68 8.91
CA SER A 369 14.74 16.95 10.20
C SER A 369 15.54 18.25 10.20
N GLN A 370 16.28 18.53 9.12
CA GLN A 370 17.03 19.78 9.01
C GLN A 370 16.09 21.00 8.85
N ALA A 371 15.04 20.87 8.03
CA ALA A 371 14.05 21.93 7.85
C ALA A 371 13.33 22.26 9.17
N LEU A 372 12.93 21.24 9.91
CA LEU A 372 12.28 21.38 11.22
C LEU A 372 13.20 22.03 12.25
N ARG A 373 14.49 21.64 12.33
CA ARG A 373 15.47 22.31 13.20
C ARG A 373 15.62 23.79 12.85
N ASN A 374 15.65 24.14 11.56
CA ASN A 374 15.73 25.54 11.11
C ASN A 374 14.48 26.35 11.51
N ALA A 375 13.33 25.69 11.64
CA ALA A 375 12.09 26.29 12.15
C ALA A 375 12.04 26.40 13.68
N GLY A 376 12.99 25.81 14.40
CA GLY A 376 13.07 25.89 15.86
C GLY A 376 12.59 24.64 16.60
N PHE A 377 12.30 23.55 15.91
CA PHE A 377 11.99 22.26 16.56
C PHE A 377 13.26 21.63 17.13
N THR A 378 13.13 20.99 18.28
CA THR A 378 14.11 20.04 18.80
C THR A 378 13.83 18.68 18.16
N VAL A 379 14.76 18.15 17.33
CA VAL A 379 14.54 16.92 16.57
C VAL A 379 15.49 15.83 17.02
N ASP A 380 14.90 14.70 17.46
CA ASP A 380 15.56 13.42 17.70
C ASP A 380 15.28 12.48 16.53
N MET A 381 16.17 12.48 15.53
CA MET A 381 16.07 11.58 14.38
C MET A 381 16.69 10.22 14.72
N GLN A 382 15.90 9.16 14.67
CA GLN A 382 16.30 7.82 15.06
C GLN A 382 16.41 6.90 13.83
N PRO A 383 17.64 6.59 13.37
CA PRO A 383 17.86 5.69 12.24
C PRO A 383 17.52 4.24 12.64
N MET A 384 16.87 3.52 11.73
CA MET A 384 16.51 2.11 11.88
C MET A 384 16.26 1.47 10.51
N ASP A 385 16.18 0.14 10.45
CA ASP A 385 15.69 -0.53 9.25
C ASP A 385 14.17 -0.34 9.08
N TRP A 386 13.69 -0.43 7.84
CA TRP A 386 12.28 -0.21 7.51
C TRP A 386 11.33 -1.14 8.27
N GLN A 387 11.67 -2.41 8.43
CA GLN A 387 10.81 -3.37 9.10
C GLN A 387 10.69 -3.10 10.62
N THR A 388 11.75 -2.59 11.23
CA THR A 388 11.71 -2.07 12.61
C THR A 388 10.78 -0.86 12.69
N LEU A 389 10.84 0.07 11.71
CA LEU A 389 9.92 1.19 11.63
C LEU A 389 8.47 0.70 11.47
N VAL A 390 8.21 -0.23 10.55
CA VAL A 390 6.87 -0.82 10.31
C VAL A 390 6.28 -1.40 11.58
N THR A 391 7.08 -2.07 12.40
CA THR A 391 6.65 -2.61 13.69
C THR A 391 6.40 -1.48 14.70
N ARG A 392 7.35 -0.53 14.81
CA ARG A 392 7.31 0.53 15.81
C ARG A 392 6.19 1.55 15.56
N ARG A 393 5.85 1.85 14.29
CA ARG A 393 4.76 2.79 13.98
C ARG A 393 3.39 2.35 14.48
N ALA A 394 3.20 1.05 14.77
CA ALA A 394 1.99 0.51 15.37
C ALA A 394 1.91 0.74 16.89
N SER A 395 3.01 1.15 17.55
CA SER A 395 3.04 1.44 18.97
C SER A 395 2.36 2.76 19.29
N GLN A 396 1.44 2.74 20.25
CA GLN A 396 0.78 3.92 20.81
C GLN A 396 1.48 4.45 22.06
N ASN A 397 2.65 3.91 22.42
CA ASN A 397 3.44 4.38 23.56
C ASN A 397 3.87 5.84 23.35
N ALA A 398 4.16 6.51 24.48
CA ALA A 398 4.78 7.82 24.42
C ALA A 398 6.17 7.75 23.76
N PRO A 399 6.64 8.81 23.06
CA PRO A 399 7.96 8.82 22.44
C PRO A 399 9.10 8.47 23.39
N ALA A 400 9.03 8.89 24.66
CA ALA A 400 9.99 8.57 25.70
C ALA A 400 10.01 7.06 26.08
N ASP A 401 8.92 6.35 25.82
CA ASP A 401 8.74 4.93 26.16
C ASP A 401 8.82 4.03 24.90
N GLY A 402 9.60 4.45 23.91
CA GLY A 402 9.82 3.73 22.66
C GLY A 402 8.77 3.99 21.57
N GLY A 403 7.84 4.93 21.79
CA GLY A 403 6.93 5.43 20.76
C GLY A 403 7.63 6.39 19.77
N TRP A 404 6.85 7.20 19.07
CA TRP A 404 7.32 8.08 18.00
C TRP A 404 6.43 9.31 17.85
N ASN A 405 6.95 10.36 17.19
CA ASN A 405 6.17 11.55 16.82
C ASN A 405 5.91 11.67 15.33
N MET A 406 6.87 11.28 14.47
CA MET A 406 6.75 11.44 13.02
C MET A 406 7.50 10.34 12.27
N PHE A 407 6.97 9.96 11.11
CA PHE A 407 7.68 9.16 10.11
C PHE A 407 7.24 9.56 8.70
N PHE A 408 8.05 9.15 7.71
CA PHE A 408 7.75 9.31 6.30
C PHE A 408 7.46 7.96 5.66
N THR A 409 6.54 7.94 4.68
CA THR A 409 6.21 6.75 3.90
C THR A 409 5.65 7.17 2.55
N ASN A 410 5.44 6.18 1.68
CA ASN A 410 4.96 6.39 0.32
C ASN A 410 3.67 5.61 0.09
N TRP A 411 2.81 6.17 -0.75
CA TRP A 411 1.60 5.53 -1.25
C TRP A 411 1.57 5.62 -2.76
N LEU A 412 1.20 4.56 -3.45
CA LEU A 412 0.86 4.67 -4.87
C LEU A 412 -0.30 5.65 -5.02
N VAL A 413 -0.23 6.52 -6.01
CA VAL A 413 -1.26 7.56 -6.21
C VAL A 413 -2.66 6.96 -6.38
N PRO A 414 -2.88 5.84 -7.11
CA PRO A 414 -4.18 5.20 -7.15
C PRO A 414 -4.73 4.74 -5.79
N GLU A 415 -3.86 4.44 -4.81
CA GLU A 415 -4.26 3.98 -3.46
C GLU A 415 -4.83 5.11 -2.59
N ILE A 416 -4.57 6.36 -2.95
CA ILE A 416 -4.98 7.55 -2.20
C ILE A 416 -5.90 8.48 -2.99
N SER A 417 -6.27 8.08 -4.21
CA SER A 417 -7.03 8.91 -5.15
C SER A 417 -8.48 9.21 -4.74
N SER A 418 -8.95 8.62 -3.64
CA SER A 418 -10.30 8.82 -3.11
C SER A 418 -10.29 8.89 -1.57
N PRO A 419 -11.16 9.68 -0.95
CA PRO A 419 -11.27 9.75 0.51
C PRO A 419 -11.75 8.42 1.14
N LEU A 420 -12.34 7.52 0.36
CA LEU A 420 -12.86 6.24 0.84
C LEU A 420 -11.76 5.19 1.00
N VAL A 421 -10.72 5.27 0.17
CA VAL A 421 -9.61 4.29 0.17
C VAL A 421 -8.35 4.81 0.86
N SER A 422 -8.20 6.13 1.02
CA SER A 422 -7.04 6.75 1.66
C SER A 422 -7.03 6.51 3.17
N PRO A 423 -6.13 5.71 3.72
CA PRO A 423 -6.10 5.43 5.16
C PRO A 423 -5.67 6.64 6.00
N MET A 424 -4.97 7.62 5.42
CA MET A 424 -4.55 8.83 6.12
C MET A 424 -5.72 9.75 6.49
N LEU A 425 -6.84 9.64 5.75
CA LEU A 425 -8.06 10.43 5.96
C LEU A 425 -9.08 9.71 6.87
N ASN A 426 -8.63 8.76 7.67
CA ASN A 426 -9.45 8.11 8.71
C ASN A 426 -9.30 8.88 10.02
N GLY A 427 -10.38 9.52 10.47
CA GLY A 427 -10.47 10.35 11.68
C GLY A 427 -11.06 9.65 12.91
N ARG A 428 -11.05 8.31 12.97
CA ARG A 428 -11.73 7.49 13.98
C ARG A 428 -10.91 7.18 15.23
N GLY A 429 -9.90 8.00 15.54
CA GLY A 429 -9.08 7.84 16.75
C GLY A 429 -8.35 6.50 16.76
N ASP A 430 -8.54 5.68 17.78
CA ASP A 430 -7.87 4.38 17.95
C ASP A 430 -8.10 3.39 16.78
N SER A 431 -9.18 3.56 16.03
CA SER A 431 -9.47 2.77 14.83
C SER A 431 -8.88 3.36 13.55
N ALA A 432 -8.25 4.53 13.63
CA ALA A 432 -7.58 5.16 12.49
C ALA A 432 -6.23 4.49 12.21
N TRP A 433 -5.74 4.69 10.98
CA TRP A 433 -4.39 4.32 10.62
C TRP A 433 -3.35 5.02 11.52
N PHE A 434 -2.15 4.47 11.64
CA PHE A 434 -1.08 4.94 12.52
C PHE A 434 -0.97 6.48 12.57
N GLY A 435 -0.80 7.02 13.77
CA GLY A 435 -0.92 8.45 14.09
C GLY A 435 -2.26 8.81 14.75
N TRP A 436 -3.30 8.03 14.54
CA TRP A 436 -4.58 8.01 15.26
C TRP A 436 -5.26 9.37 15.41
N PRO A 437 -5.49 10.13 14.34
CA PRO A 437 -6.26 11.37 14.44
C PRO A 437 -7.71 11.07 14.84
N GLU A 438 -8.24 11.91 15.72
CA GLU A 438 -9.66 11.95 16.03
C GLU A 438 -10.26 13.22 15.42
N ASP A 439 -11.03 13.08 14.33
CA ASP A 439 -11.55 14.19 13.54
C ASP A 439 -12.93 13.86 12.96
N ALA A 440 -13.96 14.32 13.66
CA ALA A 440 -15.34 14.12 13.23
C ALA A 440 -15.68 14.86 11.93
N THR A 441 -14.96 15.95 11.61
CA THR A 441 -15.20 16.72 10.40
C THR A 441 -14.79 15.94 9.16
N ILE A 442 -13.63 15.27 9.18
CA ILE A 442 -13.21 14.43 8.04
C ILE A 442 -14.19 13.26 7.83
N GLU A 443 -14.70 12.64 8.89
CA GLU A 443 -15.68 11.56 8.78
C GLU A 443 -17.02 12.07 8.21
N ASN A 444 -17.48 13.25 8.60
CA ASN A 444 -18.67 13.90 8.02
C ASN A 444 -18.46 14.24 6.54
N LEU A 445 -17.29 14.76 6.15
CA LEU A 445 -16.96 15.05 4.75
C LEU A 445 -16.89 13.78 3.90
N LYS A 446 -16.41 12.66 4.44
CA LYS A 446 -16.47 11.36 3.75
C LYS A 446 -17.91 10.91 3.54
N ALA A 447 -18.79 11.09 4.53
CA ALA A 447 -20.22 10.80 4.38
C ALA A 447 -20.87 11.71 3.32
N GLU A 448 -20.53 13.02 3.29
CA GLU A 448 -20.97 13.96 2.24
C GLU A 448 -20.47 13.51 0.84
N PHE A 449 -19.22 13.05 0.74
CA PHE A 449 -18.66 12.52 -0.51
C PHE A 449 -19.42 11.29 -1.03
N ILE A 450 -19.77 10.38 -0.13
CA ILE A 450 -20.57 9.18 -0.47
C ILE A 450 -21.96 9.59 -0.97
N ALA A 451 -22.59 10.58 -0.33
CA ALA A 451 -23.92 11.06 -0.69
C ALA A 451 -23.95 11.93 -1.97
N ALA A 452 -22.79 12.33 -2.48
CA ALA A 452 -22.70 13.17 -3.67
C ALA A 452 -23.19 12.42 -4.92
N SER A 453 -24.12 13.04 -5.64
CA SER A 453 -24.87 12.40 -6.73
C SER A 453 -24.18 12.46 -8.10
N SER A 454 -23.09 13.22 -8.21
CA SER A 454 -22.33 13.38 -9.45
C SER A 454 -20.83 13.52 -9.21
N PRO A 455 -19.96 13.22 -10.21
CA PRO A 455 -18.52 13.48 -10.12
C PRO A 455 -18.17 14.94 -9.82
N ALA A 456 -18.98 15.89 -10.26
CA ALA A 456 -18.79 17.32 -9.97
C ALA A 456 -19.06 17.66 -8.50
N ASP A 457 -20.10 17.05 -7.91
CA ASP A 457 -20.41 17.17 -6.49
C ASP A 457 -19.32 16.49 -5.64
N GLN A 458 -18.87 15.30 -6.05
CA GLN A 458 -17.74 14.61 -5.40
C GLN A 458 -16.47 15.45 -5.41
N LEU A 459 -16.13 16.09 -6.54
CA LEU A 459 -14.98 17.01 -6.63
C LEU A 459 -15.15 18.20 -5.69
N THR A 460 -16.38 18.72 -5.55
CA THR A 460 -16.67 19.83 -4.62
C THR A 460 -16.39 19.42 -3.18
N VAL A 461 -16.78 18.23 -2.78
CA VAL A 461 -16.50 17.70 -1.44
C VAL A 461 -15.02 17.37 -1.27
N ALA A 462 -14.36 16.80 -2.29
CA ALA A 462 -12.93 16.54 -2.27
C ALA A 462 -12.09 17.80 -2.00
N LYS A 463 -12.48 18.95 -2.57
CA LYS A 463 -11.85 20.26 -2.27
C LYS A 463 -12.03 20.68 -0.82
N LYS A 464 -13.18 20.40 -0.20
CA LYS A 464 -13.38 20.65 1.24
C LYS A 464 -12.47 19.75 2.07
N ILE A 465 -12.32 18.47 1.68
CA ILE A 465 -11.42 17.52 2.34
C ILE A 465 -9.96 17.98 2.20
N GLN A 466 -9.54 18.42 1.02
CA GLN A 466 -8.23 19.01 0.79
C GLN A 466 -7.97 20.19 1.74
N ALA A 467 -8.86 21.17 1.76
CA ALA A 467 -8.73 22.34 2.62
C ALA A 467 -8.68 21.96 4.11
N HIS A 468 -9.54 21.06 4.53
CA HIS A 468 -9.57 20.55 5.92
C HIS A 468 -8.27 19.82 6.30
N ASN A 469 -7.72 18.99 5.40
CA ASN A 469 -6.41 18.36 5.66
C ASN A 469 -5.30 19.39 5.81
N MET A 470 -5.27 20.45 4.99
CA MET A 470 -4.24 21.50 5.10
C MET A 470 -4.41 22.33 6.38
N GLU A 471 -5.63 22.51 6.87
CA GLU A 471 -5.92 23.20 8.12
C GLU A 471 -5.58 22.36 9.35
N GLN A 472 -6.02 21.09 9.39
CA GLN A 472 -5.81 20.18 10.55
C GLN A 472 -4.49 19.42 10.48
N VAL A 473 -3.87 19.37 9.31
CA VAL A 473 -2.64 18.66 8.99
C VAL A 473 -2.74 17.20 9.43
N LEU A 474 -3.76 16.49 8.91
CA LEU A 474 -3.94 15.06 9.18
C LEU A 474 -2.73 14.27 8.67
N TYR A 475 -2.14 14.70 7.56
CA TYR A 475 -0.83 14.32 7.07
C TYR A 475 -0.26 15.39 6.15
N ILE A 476 1.03 15.34 5.87
CA ILE A 476 1.71 16.30 5.00
C ILE A 476 2.05 15.62 3.67
N PRO A 477 1.45 16.04 2.53
CA PRO A 477 1.90 15.57 1.22
C PRO A 477 3.25 16.25 0.89
N VAL A 478 4.31 15.44 0.70
CA VAL A 478 5.65 15.99 0.43
C VAL A 478 6.12 15.75 -1.00
N GLY A 479 5.16 15.60 -1.91
CA GLY A 479 5.38 15.55 -3.34
C GLY A 479 5.18 14.16 -3.94
N GLN A 480 5.32 14.07 -5.26
CA GLN A 480 5.04 12.88 -6.05
C GLN A 480 6.26 12.48 -6.87
N TYR A 481 6.49 11.19 -7.02
CA TYR A 481 7.63 10.67 -7.78
C TYR A 481 7.35 9.29 -8.35
N ALA A 482 8.10 8.90 -9.38
CA ALA A 482 8.04 7.56 -9.96
C ALA A 482 9.45 6.97 -10.05
N LEU A 483 9.65 5.77 -9.53
CA LEU A 483 10.87 4.99 -9.74
C LEU A 483 10.62 3.93 -10.82
N PRO A 484 11.55 3.74 -11.75
CA PRO A 484 11.47 2.66 -12.72
C PRO A 484 11.75 1.31 -12.06
N GLN A 485 11.20 0.26 -12.67
CA GLN A 485 11.61 -1.13 -12.46
C GLN A 485 12.57 -1.54 -13.56
N ALA A 486 13.37 -2.58 -13.33
CA ALA A 486 14.22 -3.18 -14.35
C ALA A 486 14.07 -4.69 -14.37
N ARG A 487 14.12 -5.30 -15.55
CA ARG A 487 14.07 -6.76 -15.73
C ARG A 487 14.94 -7.21 -16.88
N ARG A 488 15.35 -8.46 -16.85
CA ARG A 488 15.97 -9.10 -18.01
C ARG A 488 14.96 -9.14 -19.17
N SER A 489 15.45 -9.02 -20.41
CA SER A 489 14.59 -8.99 -21.60
C SER A 489 13.88 -10.33 -21.86
N ASN A 490 14.43 -11.44 -21.35
CA ASN A 490 13.81 -12.77 -21.39
C ASN A 490 12.67 -12.96 -20.37
N ILE A 491 12.44 -12.01 -19.45
CA ILE A 491 11.26 -11.95 -18.60
C ILE A 491 10.16 -11.22 -19.36
N VAL A 492 9.21 -11.96 -19.88
CA VAL A 492 8.16 -11.45 -20.79
C VAL A 492 6.77 -11.58 -20.15
N ASP A 493 5.78 -10.93 -20.76
CA ASP A 493 4.36 -10.96 -20.37
C ASP A 493 4.10 -10.47 -18.94
N MET A 494 4.99 -9.65 -18.37
CA MET A 494 4.75 -9.02 -17.08
C MET A 494 3.59 -8.02 -17.19
N LEU A 495 2.58 -8.19 -16.32
CA LEU A 495 1.39 -7.35 -16.36
C LEU A 495 1.70 -5.91 -15.94
N PRO A 496 1.15 -4.90 -16.65
CA PRO A 496 1.22 -3.50 -16.21
C PRO A 496 0.27 -3.30 -15.03
N SER A 497 0.79 -3.49 -13.82
CA SER A 497 0.04 -3.37 -12.57
C SER A 497 0.81 -2.52 -11.58
N PRO A 498 0.12 -1.68 -10.76
CA PRO A 498 0.76 -0.95 -9.66
C PRO A 498 1.43 -1.87 -8.63
N VAL A 499 0.95 -3.12 -8.52
CA VAL A 499 1.53 -4.17 -7.69
C VAL A 499 2.36 -5.11 -8.56
N PRO A 500 3.64 -5.38 -8.24
CA PRO A 500 4.40 -6.38 -8.96
C PRO A 500 3.81 -7.77 -8.73
N VAL A 501 3.39 -8.40 -9.81
CA VAL A 501 2.80 -9.74 -9.81
C VAL A 501 3.59 -10.67 -10.72
N PHE A 502 3.66 -11.96 -10.38
CA PHE A 502 4.48 -12.96 -11.07
C PHE A 502 3.65 -14.06 -11.76
N TRP A 503 2.30 -13.99 -11.69
CA TRP A 503 1.47 -14.77 -12.61
C TRP A 503 1.49 -14.14 -14.01
N ASN A 504 1.24 -14.94 -15.04
CA ASN A 504 1.36 -14.64 -16.45
C ASN A 504 2.79 -14.34 -16.96
N VAL A 505 3.73 -14.13 -16.06
CA VAL A 505 5.14 -13.90 -16.41
C VAL A 505 5.77 -15.18 -16.91
N LYS A 506 6.56 -15.07 -18.00
CA LYS A 506 7.37 -16.15 -18.56
C LYS A 506 8.84 -15.79 -18.52
N LYS A 507 9.69 -16.79 -18.37
CA LYS A 507 11.15 -16.68 -18.54
C LYS A 507 11.54 -17.50 -19.76
N GLU A 508 11.91 -16.85 -20.88
CA GLU A 508 12.28 -17.45 -22.16
C GLU A 508 13.77 -17.80 -22.25
#